data_9e70c79c1df679de5915ead72c2b5565
#
_entry.id   9e70c79c1df679de5915ead72c2b5565
#
_cell.length_a   1.000
_cell.length_b   1.000
_cell.length_c   1.000
_cell.angle_alpha   90.00
_cell.angle_beta   90.00
_cell.angle_gamma   90.00
#
_symmetry.space_group_name_H-M   'P 1'
#
loop_
_entity.id
_entity.type
_entity.pdbx_description
1 polymer ?
#
loop_
_entity_poly.entity_id
_entity_poly.type
_entity_poly.pdbx_seq_one_letter_code
_entity_poly.pdbx_strand_id
1 'polypeptide(L)'
;LAFAREIDTRKSLIRGKHVTGHCIEYDYKDGTGFLNTDLNMGPPPYPLEYLLSDAVGPDGQYHGNFGRRTSVIVDWPFITARSLQCSFEFGEQLVNMLDKGLRRYGW
;
A
#
# COMPACT_ATOMS: atom_id res chain seq x y z
N LEU A 1 3.13 -7.64 3.32
CA LEU A 1 1.96 -7.93 2.48
C LEU A 1 2.35 -8.52 1.12
N ALA A 2 3.36 -7.96 0.45
CA ALA A 2 3.79 -8.43 -0.87
C ALA A 2 4.16 -9.91 -0.91
N PHE A 3 4.66 -10.46 0.18
CA PHE A 3 5.10 -11.86 0.26
C PHE A 3 4.11 -12.78 0.95
N ALA A 4 2.97 -12.26 1.39
CA ALA A 4 1.95 -13.07 2.04
C ALA A 4 1.26 -13.98 1.01
N ARG A 5 1.19 -15.27 1.31
CA ARG A 5 0.66 -16.29 0.42
C ARG A 5 -0.38 -17.15 1.14
N GLU A 6 -1.34 -17.66 0.37
CA GLU A 6 -2.23 -18.70 0.88
C GLU A 6 -1.46 -19.99 1.14
N ILE A 7 -1.82 -20.68 2.21
CA ILE A 7 -1.12 -21.90 2.61
C ILE A 7 -1.29 -23.00 1.55
N ASP A 8 -2.49 -23.18 1.03
CA ASP A 8 -2.81 -24.30 0.14
C ASP A 8 -2.38 -24.05 -1.31
N THR A 9 -2.69 -22.85 -1.82
CA THR A 9 -2.49 -22.54 -3.25
C THR A 9 -1.17 -21.83 -3.53
N ARG A 10 -0.52 -21.28 -2.51
CA ARG A 10 0.69 -20.46 -2.63
C ARG A 10 0.48 -19.17 -3.44
N LYS A 11 -0.75 -18.81 -3.69
CA LYS A 11 -1.09 -17.56 -4.37
C LYS A 11 -0.98 -16.37 -3.42
N SER A 12 -0.65 -15.21 -3.96
CA SER A 12 -0.59 -13.99 -3.18
C SER A 12 -1.95 -13.69 -2.55
N LEU A 13 -1.95 -13.29 -1.26
CA LEU A 13 -3.18 -12.91 -0.57
C LEU A 13 -3.85 -11.68 -1.18
N ILE A 14 -3.08 -10.80 -1.82
CA ILE A 14 -3.61 -9.58 -2.44
C ILE A 14 -3.86 -9.74 -3.94
N ARG A 15 -3.79 -10.94 -4.46
CA ARG A 15 -4.07 -11.19 -5.87
C ARG A 15 -5.47 -10.73 -6.24
N GLY A 16 -5.58 -9.94 -7.31
CA GLY A 16 -6.85 -9.39 -7.77
C GLY A 16 -7.35 -8.20 -6.96
N LYS A 17 -6.57 -7.71 -6.00
CA LYS A 17 -6.95 -6.61 -5.14
C LYS A 17 -6.38 -5.27 -5.61
N HIS A 18 -7.06 -4.20 -5.21
CA HIS A 18 -6.58 -2.84 -5.40
C HIS A 18 -5.87 -2.40 -4.12
N VAL A 19 -4.62 -2.01 -4.25
CA VAL A 19 -3.78 -1.59 -3.12
C VAL A 19 -2.99 -0.34 -3.49
N THR A 20 -2.49 0.35 -2.47
CA THR A 20 -1.54 1.44 -2.64
C THR A 20 -0.41 1.28 -1.63
N GLY A 21 0.62 2.06 -1.80
CA GLY A 21 1.77 2.08 -0.90
C GLY A 21 2.71 3.20 -1.31
N HIS A 22 3.91 3.17 -0.77
CA HIS A 22 4.93 4.15 -1.08
C HIS A 22 5.30 4.07 -2.57
N CYS A 23 5.31 5.21 -3.26
CA CYS A 23 5.71 5.21 -4.67
C CYS A 23 7.24 5.20 -4.79
N ILE A 24 7.72 4.78 -5.95
CA ILE A 24 9.16 4.56 -6.18
C ILE A 24 9.99 5.84 -5.97
N GLU A 25 9.43 6.99 -6.28
CA GLU A 25 10.11 8.28 -6.06
C GLU A 25 10.43 8.50 -4.60
N TYR A 26 9.56 8.10 -3.70
CA TYR A 26 9.79 8.22 -2.26
C TYR A 26 10.85 7.24 -1.77
N ASP A 27 10.91 6.05 -2.33
CA ASP A 27 11.93 5.07 -1.95
C ASP A 27 13.34 5.62 -2.17
N TYR A 28 13.53 6.41 -3.23
CA TYR A 28 14.83 7.01 -3.55
C TYR A 28 15.06 8.36 -2.90
N LYS A 29 14.01 9.15 -2.67
CA LYS A 29 14.13 10.48 -2.05
C LYS A 29 14.26 10.42 -0.55
N ASP A 30 13.48 9.55 0.09
CA ASP A 30 13.37 9.46 1.54
C ASP A 30 14.22 8.34 2.14
N GLY A 31 14.95 7.61 1.30
CA GLY A 31 15.83 6.52 1.72
C GLY A 31 17.07 6.96 2.49
N THR A 32 17.25 8.26 2.69
CA THR A 32 18.41 8.84 3.38
C THR A 32 18.16 9.14 4.85
N GLY A 33 16.92 9.04 5.33
CA GLY A 33 16.60 9.32 6.72
C GLY A 33 15.32 8.63 7.16
N PHE A 34 15.32 8.12 8.37
CA PHE A 34 14.16 7.52 8.99
C PHE A 34 13.72 8.38 10.16
N LEU A 35 12.49 8.91 10.11
CA LEU A 35 11.93 9.78 11.15
C LEU A 35 12.82 10.99 11.45
N ASN A 36 13.36 11.64 10.42
CA ASN A 36 14.25 12.79 10.53
C ASN A 36 15.53 12.50 11.33
N THR A 37 15.96 11.25 11.41
CA THR A 37 17.24 10.86 12.00
C THR A 37 18.27 10.69 10.89
N ASP A 38 19.55 10.83 11.24
CA ASP A 38 20.66 10.66 10.29
C ASP A 38 20.93 9.20 9.91
N LEU A 39 19.97 8.30 10.16
CA LEU A 39 20.06 6.92 9.76
C LEU A 39 19.90 6.81 8.25
N ASN A 40 21.02 6.85 7.57
CA ASN A 40 21.04 6.65 6.12
C ASN A 40 20.97 5.15 5.81
N MET A 41 19.75 4.68 5.62
CA MET A 41 19.53 3.26 5.27
C MET A 41 19.54 3.03 3.77
N GLY A 42 19.59 4.09 2.97
CA GLY A 42 19.48 4.01 1.53
C GLY A 42 18.09 3.55 1.06
N PRO A 43 17.89 3.43 -0.26
CA PRO A 43 16.65 2.87 -0.79
C PRO A 43 16.54 1.39 -0.45
N PRO A 44 15.32 0.84 -0.29
CA PRO A 44 15.16 -0.60 -0.09
C PRO A 44 15.73 -1.38 -1.27
N PRO A 45 16.21 -2.63 -1.05
CA PRO A 45 16.78 -3.44 -2.14
C PRO A 45 15.79 -3.70 -3.28
N TYR A 46 14.49 -3.68 -2.98
CA TYR A 46 13.42 -3.84 -3.97
C TYR A 46 12.40 -2.72 -3.78
N PRO A 47 12.07 -1.96 -4.84
CA PRO A 47 11.02 -0.95 -4.75
C PRO A 47 9.68 -1.59 -4.38
N LEU A 48 9.03 -1.05 -3.36
CA LEU A 48 7.75 -1.58 -2.86
C LEU A 48 6.68 -1.60 -3.96
N GLU A 49 6.67 -0.58 -4.80
CA GLU A 49 5.74 -0.48 -5.92
C GLU A 49 5.80 -1.68 -6.84
N TYR A 50 7.00 -2.14 -7.18
CA TYR A 50 7.18 -3.30 -8.05
C TYR A 50 6.74 -4.60 -7.37
N LEU A 51 7.06 -4.74 -6.10
CA LEU A 51 6.67 -5.93 -5.32
C LEU A 51 5.16 -6.05 -5.19
N LEU A 52 4.48 -4.96 -4.89
CA LEU A 52 3.03 -4.96 -4.74
C LEU A 52 2.32 -5.09 -6.09
N SER A 53 2.83 -4.44 -7.13
CA SER A 53 2.29 -4.57 -8.49
C SER A 53 2.34 -6.01 -8.99
N ASP A 54 3.45 -6.69 -8.72
CA ASP A 54 3.59 -8.10 -9.07
C ASP A 54 2.63 -8.98 -8.26
N ALA A 55 2.51 -8.71 -6.97
CA ALA A 55 1.69 -9.51 -6.06
C ALA A 55 0.19 -9.42 -6.37
N VAL A 56 -0.31 -8.26 -6.80
CA VAL A 56 -1.73 -8.12 -7.16
C VAL A 56 -2.07 -8.78 -8.49
N GLY A 57 -1.10 -8.99 -9.35
CA GLY A 57 -1.27 -9.67 -10.62
C GLY A 57 -2.07 -8.88 -11.65
N PRO A 58 -2.44 -9.52 -12.79
CA PRO A 58 -3.12 -8.82 -13.89
C PRO A 58 -4.55 -8.39 -13.57
N ASP A 59 -5.21 -9.06 -12.62
CA ASP A 59 -6.59 -8.74 -12.22
C ASP A 59 -6.67 -7.70 -11.11
N GLY A 60 -5.55 -7.38 -10.48
CA GLY A 60 -5.46 -6.35 -9.45
C GLY A 60 -4.81 -5.08 -9.98
N GLN A 61 -4.66 -4.09 -9.12
CA GLN A 61 -3.99 -2.86 -9.49
C GLN A 61 -3.27 -2.22 -8.29
N TYR A 62 -2.04 -1.81 -8.51
CA TYR A 62 -1.31 -0.96 -7.60
C TYR A 62 -1.57 0.50 -7.97
N HIS A 63 -2.09 1.27 -7.01
CA HIS A 63 -2.41 2.69 -7.19
C HIS A 63 -1.24 3.55 -6.69
N GLY A 64 -0.19 3.64 -7.50
CA GLY A 64 1.01 4.37 -7.17
C GLY A 64 1.06 5.81 -7.68
N ASN A 65 -0.05 6.32 -8.19
CA ASN A 65 -0.08 7.59 -8.90
C ASN A 65 0.11 8.78 -7.97
N PHE A 66 1.24 9.45 -8.12
CA PHE A 66 1.58 10.67 -7.39
C PHE A 66 0.59 11.78 -7.75
N GLY A 67 0.04 12.45 -6.74
CA GLY A 67 -0.87 13.57 -6.97
C GLY A 67 -2.35 13.24 -6.98
N ARG A 68 -2.73 11.98 -6.80
CA ARG A 68 -4.13 11.64 -6.61
C ARG A 68 -4.66 12.16 -5.28
N ARG A 69 -5.92 12.56 -5.28
CA ARG A 69 -6.60 13.02 -4.06
C ARG A 69 -6.60 11.95 -2.98
N THR A 70 -6.86 10.72 -3.39
CA THR A 70 -7.04 9.62 -2.45
C THR A 70 -5.72 8.89 -2.24
N SER A 71 -5.29 8.87 -1.00
CA SER A 71 -4.03 8.25 -0.58
C SER A 71 -4.27 6.95 0.17
N VAL A 72 -5.53 6.57 0.36
CA VAL A 72 -5.96 5.35 1.03
C VAL A 72 -6.83 4.55 0.09
N ILE A 73 -6.56 3.27 -0.01
CA ILE A 73 -7.32 2.34 -0.84
C ILE A 73 -7.90 1.26 0.06
N VAL A 74 -9.22 1.09 -0.02
CA VAL A 74 -9.92 -0.03 0.60
C VAL A 74 -10.40 -0.97 -0.49
N ASP A 75 -9.97 -2.21 -0.41
CA ASP A 75 -10.51 -3.32 -1.18
C ASP A 75 -10.63 -4.50 -0.20
N TRP A 76 -11.82 -4.67 0.33
CA TRP A 76 -12.07 -5.61 1.42
C TRP A 76 -11.39 -6.97 1.18
N PRO A 77 -10.70 -7.56 2.15
CA PRO A 77 -10.52 -7.10 3.53
C PRO A 77 -9.25 -6.25 3.76
N PHE A 78 -8.70 -5.67 2.72
CA PHE A 78 -7.45 -4.91 2.80
C PHE A 78 -7.70 -3.41 2.83
N ILE A 79 -6.89 -2.71 3.62
CA ILE A 79 -6.78 -1.26 3.62
C ILE A 79 -5.29 -0.91 3.53
N THR A 80 -4.96 -0.05 2.60
CA THR A 80 -3.58 0.37 2.36
C THR A 80 -3.51 1.87 2.21
N ALA A 81 -2.40 2.46 2.62
CA ALA A 81 -2.17 3.89 2.54
C ALA A 81 -0.81 4.18 1.90
N ARG A 82 -0.71 5.33 1.23
CA ARG A 82 0.48 5.70 0.46
C ARG A 82 1.61 6.24 1.33
N SER A 83 1.30 6.94 2.42
CA SER A 83 2.31 7.59 3.25
C SER A 83 1.81 7.84 4.66
N LEU A 84 2.71 8.30 5.54
CA LEU A 84 2.37 8.67 6.92
C LEU A 84 1.38 9.83 6.99
N GLN A 85 1.39 10.75 6.01
CA GLN A 85 0.45 11.85 5.96
C GLN A 85 -1.00 11.40 5.77
N CYS A 86 -1.21 10.16 5.39
CA CYS A 86 -2.54 9.59 5.19
C CYS A 86 -3.13 8.98 6.47
N SER A 87 -2.50 9.16 7.62
CA SER A 87 -2.89 8.50 8.87
C SER A 87 -4.32 8.80 9.30
N PHE A 88 -4.76 10.06 9.22
CA PHE A 88 -6.12 10.42 9.58
C PHE A 88 -7.15 9.79 8.65
N GLU A 89 -6.91 9.89 7.34
CA GLU A 89 -7.78 9.28 6.34
C GLU A 89 -7.81 7.76 6.51
N PHE A 90 -6.67 7.14 6.76
CA PHE A 90 -6.57 5.70 7.01
C PHE A 90 -7.42 5.30 8.22
N GLY A 91 -7.28 6.02 9.35
CA GLY A 91 -8.05 5.74 10.55
C GLY A 91 -9.55 5.91 10.35
N GLU A 92 -9.96 6.95 9.64
CA GLU A 92 -11.36 7.19 9.30
C GLU A 92 -11.95 6.04 8.46
N GLN A 93 -11.21 5.61 7.43
CA GLN A 93 -11.68 4.52 6.59
C GLN A 93 -11.64 3.16 7.29
N LEU A 94 -10.68 2.96 8.19
CA LEU A 94 -10.66 1.75 9.01
C LEU A 94 -11.90 1.66 9.90
N VAL A 95 -12.30 2.76 10.54
CA VAL A 95 -13.53 2.82 11.33
C VAL A 95 -14.74 2.53 10.45
N ASN A 96 -14.80 3.11 9.25
CA ASN A 96 -15.89 2.86 8.31
C ASN A 96 -15.96 1.40 7.85
N MET A 97 -14.82 0.75 7.68
CA MET A 97 -14.77 -0.70 7.37
C MET A 97 -15.36 -1.53 8.51
N LEU A 98 -15.00 -1.22 9.74
CA LEU A 98 -15.41 -1.99 10.91
C LEU A 98 -16.83 -1.67 11.36
N ASP A 99 -17.24 -0.43 11.28
CA ASP A 99 -18.53 0.05 11.81
C ASP A 99 -19.64 0.02 10.76
N LYS A 100 -19.35 0.46 9.54
CA LYS A 100 -20.34 0.61 8.47
C LYS A 100 -20.22 -0.44 7.38
N GLY A 101 -19.25 -1.34 7.46
CA GLY A 101 -19.03 -2.38 6.47
C GLY A 101 -18.51 -1.88 5.13
N LEU A 102 -17.76 -0.78 5.13
CA LEU A 102 -17.17 -0.24 3.91
C LEU A 102 -16.27 -1.29 3.24
N ARG A 103 -16.49 -1.54 1.96
CA ARG A 103 -15.75 -2.57 1.22
C ARG A 103 -14.88 -2.02 0.10
N ARG A 104 -15.13 -0.79 -0.31
CA ARG A 104 -14.41 -0.17 -1.41
C ARG A 104 -14.28 1.34 -1.17
N TYR A 105 -13.06 1.86 -1.35
CA TYR A 105 -12.78 3.28 -1.22
C TYR A 105 -11.53 3.64 -2.01
N GLY A 106 -11.56 4.77 -2.69
CA GLY A 106 -10.39 5.34 -3.37
C GLY A 106 -10.13 4.83 -4.77
N TRP A 107 -10.95 3.95 -5.25
CA TRP A 107 -10.77 3.41 -6.62
C TRP A 107 -12.08 3.01 -7.29
#